data_9a82092afc5c5b9dca4423063a9d145a
#
_entry.id   9a82092afc5c5b9dca4423063a9d145a
#
_cell.length_a   1.000
_cell.length_b   1.000
_cell.length_c   1.000
_cell.angle_alpha   90.00
_cell.angle_beta   90.00
_cell.angle_gamma   90.00
#
_symmetry.space_group_name_H-M   'P 1'
#
loop_
_entity.id
_entity.type
_entity.pdbx_description
1 polymer ?
#
loop_
_entity_poly.entity_id
_entity_poly.type
_entity_poly.pdbx_seq_one_letter_code
_entity_poly.pdbx_strand_id
1 'polypeptide(L)'
;VYKRQVIFINQLREKVGVMFGNPETTTGGRALKFYSSVRLDVRRIEALKQAGEVVGNRTRIKVVKNKVAPPFREAEFDIMFGQGISREGDALDLASDLGIVNKSGAWYAYNGEKIGQGRENAKQFLKDRPEVFAEIEAQVRAHYGLGADGMDDGTADAEQPKSADKKEKETKAEKEA
;
A
#
# COMPACT_ATOMS: atom_id res chain seq x y z
N VAL A 1 23.42 -17.71 14.03
CA VAL A 1 22.82 -16.52 14.64
C VAL A 1 21.30 -16.69 14.62
N TYR A 2 20.67 -16.79 15.79
CA TYR A 2 19.21 -16.89 15.86
C TYR A 2 18.62 -15.50 15.60
N LYS A 3 17.96 -15.31 14.46
CA LYS A 3 17.15 -14.11 14.17
C LYS A 3 15.77 -14.29 14.77
N ARG A 4 15.46 -13.58 15.85
CA ARG A 4 14.13 -13.56 16.45
C ARG A 4 13.56 -12.14 16.33
N GLN A 5 12.32 -12.04 15.83
CA GLN A 5 11.56 -10.81 15.75
C GLN A 5 10.46 -10.84 16.81
N VAL A 6 10.30 -9.74 17.56
CA VAL A 6 9.20 -9.54 18.50
C VAL A 6 8.30 -8.45 17.95
N ILE A 7 7.01 -8.75 17.79
CA ILE A 7 6.00 -7.83 17.27
C ILE A 7 5.05 -7.48 18.42
N PHE A 8 4.96 -6.18 18.73
CA PHE A 8 4.01 -5.65 19.71
C PHE A 8 2.81 -5.05 18.97
N ILE A 9 1.62 -5.60 19.20
CA ILE A 9 0.36 -5.04 18.71
C ILE A 9 -0.17 -4.11 19.81
N ASN A 10 -0.38 -2.83 19.46
CA ASN A 10 -0.80 -1.81 20.40
C ASN A 10 -2.01 -1.04 19.86
N GLN A 11 -2.90 -0.62 20.75
CA GLN A 11 -4.05 0.21 20.42
C GLN A 11 -3.72 1.70 20.57
N LEU A 12 -4.32 2.51 19.70
CA LEU A 12 -4.34 3.95 19.87
C LEU A 12 -5.46 4.34 20.84
N ARG A 13 -5.15 5.30 21.70
CA ARG A 13 -6.07 5.93 22.65
C ARG A 13 -5.99 7.43 22.47
N GLU A 14 -7.07 8.12 22.72
CA GLU A 14 -7.09 9.58 22.74
C GLU A 14 -6.88 10.09 24.15
N LYS A 15 -6.01 11.08 24.29
CA LYS A 15 -5.85 11.83 25.52
C LYS A 15 -6.90 12.93 25.58
N VAL A 16 -7.73 12.90 26.62
CA VAL A 16 -8.69 13.97 26.92
C VAL A 16 -7.92 15.24 27.33
N GLY A 17 -8.37 16.41 26.83
CA GLY A 17 -7.82 17.72 27.22
C GLY A 17 -6.62 18.20 26.41
N VAL A 18 -6.24 17.54 25.31
CA VAL A 18 -5.22 18.03 24.37
C VAL A 18 -5.88 19.01 23.39
N MET A 19 -5.72 20.31 23.60
CA MET A 19 -6.27 21.36 22.72
C MET A 19 -5.44 21.58 21.45
N PHE A 20 -4.12 21.26 21.46
CA PHE A 20 -3.22 21.43 20.33
C PHE A 20 -2.34 20.21 20.14
N GLY A 21 -2.10 19.83 18.86
CA GLY A 21 -1.29 18.67 18.49
C GLY A 21 -2.11 17.38 18.33
N ASN A 22 -1.40 16.24 18.18
CA ASN A 22 -2.06 14.94 18.01
C ASN A 22 -2.43 14.34 19.38
N PRO A 23 -3.72 14.17 19.71
CA PRO A 23 -4.17 13.59 20.97
C PRO A 23 -3.91 12.07 21.05
N GLU A 24 -3.60 11.42 19.93
CA GLU A 24 -3.40 9.97 19.89
C GLU A 24 -2.17 9.52 20.67
N THR A 25 -2.36 8.53 21.51
CA THR A 25 -1.29 7.90 22.29
C THR A 25 -1.44 6.39 22.32
N THR A 26 -0.34 5.70 22.55
CA THR A 26 -0.35 4.24 22.76
C THR A 26 -0.41 3.92 24.24
N THR A 27 -1.01 2.77 24.60
CA THR A 27 -0.94 2.24 25.95
C THR A 27 0.49 1.80 26.31
N GLY A 28 0.82 1.67 27.59
CA GLY A 28 2.12 1.17 28.05
C GLY A 28 3.25 2.22 28.07
N GLY A 29 2.91 3.50 28.04
CA GLY A 29 3.88 4.60 28.21
C GLY A 29 4.77 4.84 26.98
N ARG A 30 5.97 5.39 27.22
CA ARG A 30 6.89 5.83 26.15
C ARG A 30 7.95 4.81 25.78
N ALA A 31 8.14 3.74 26.55
CA ALA A 31 9.25 2.78 26.38
C ALA A 31 9.28 2.17 24.97
N LEU A 32 8.17 1.63 24.48
CA LEU A 32 8.10 1.03 23.14
C LEU A 32 8.41 2.02 22.02
N LYS A 33 8.06 3.30 22.18
CA LYS A 33 8.38 4.33 21.19
C LYS A 33 9.88 4.52 21.02
N PHE A 34 10.64 4.40 22.09
CA PHE A 34 12.10 4.55 22.07
C PHE A 34 12.82 3.27 21.65
N TYR A 35 12.46 2.14 22.23
CA TYR A 35 13.17 0.87 22.02
C TYR A 35 12.84 0.18 20.70
N SER A 36 11.64 0.35 20.14
CA SER A 36 11.29 -0.27 18.85
C SER A 36 12.25 0.12 17.73
N SER A 37 12.66 -0.85 16.93
CA SER A 37 13.44 -0.62 15.71
C SER A 37 12.58 -0.11 14.57
N VAL A 38 11.40 -0.68 14.41
CA VAL A 38 10.39 -0.28 13.42
C VAL A 38 9.08 0.04 14.13
N ARG A 39 8.36 1.03 13.64
CA ARG A 39 7.03 1.39 14.12
C ARG A 39 6.12 1.66 12.93
N LEU A 40 5.02 0.92 12.89
CA LEU A 40 4.02 1.00 11.84
C LEU A 40 2.73 1.57 12.43
N ASP A 41 2.13 2.52 11.72
CA ASP A 41 0.76 2.99 11.95
C ASP A 41 -0.16 2.31 10.94
N VAL A 42 -1.11 1.53 11.43
CA VAL A 42 -2.03 0.74 10.61
C VAL A 42 -3.42 1.34 10.75
N ARG A 43 -4.00 1.80 9.62
CA ARG A 43 -5.32 2.44 9.63
C ARG A 43 -6.20 1.88 8.54
N ARG A 44 -7.48 1.66 8.90
CA ARG A 44 -8.53 1.43 7.91
C ARG A 44 -8.85 2.75 7.23
N ILE A 45 -8.87 2.77 5.89
CA ILE A 45 -9.26 3.92 5.07
C ILE A 45 -10.75 3.85 4.81
N GLU A 46 -11.20 2.72 4.23
CA GLU A 46 -12.60 2.52 3.84
C GLU A 46 -13.04 1.07 3.98
N ALA A 47 -14.34 0.85 3.94
CA ALA A 47 -14.93 -0.49 3.91
C ALA A 47 -15.18 -0.89 2.44
N LEU A 48 -14.69 -2.05 2.05
CA LEU A 48 -14.94 -2.64 0.73
C LEU A 48 -16.32 -3.29 0.74
N LYS A 49 -17.15 -2.87 -0.22
CA LYS A 49 -18.52 -3.39 -0.36
C LYS A 49 -18.68 -4.13 -1.68
N GLN A 50 -19.31 -5.28 -1.64
CA GLN A 50 -19.71 -6.05 -2.80
C GLN A 50 -21.18 -6.41 -2.67
N ALA A 51 -21.99 -6.08 -3.69
CA ALA A 51 -23.43 -6.30 -3.67
C ALA A 51 -24.17 -5.72 -2.42
N GLY A 52 -23.64 -4.62 -1.84
CA GLY A 52 -24.20 -3.98 -0.66
C GLY A 52 -23.69 -4.50 0.69
N GLU A 53 -22.99 -5.62 0.71
CA GLU A 53 -22.37 -6.19 1.92
C GLU A 53 -20.91 -5.76 2.08
N VAL A 54 -20.46 -5.61 3.32
CA VAL A 54 -19.06 -5.29 3.62
C VAL A 54 -18.25 -6.59 3.59
N VAL A 55 -17.37 -6.73 2.59
CA VAL A 55 -16.56 -7.94 2.37
C VAL A 55 -15.11 -7.78 2.81
N GLY A 56 -14.68 -6.56 3.11
CA GLY A 56 -13.31 -6.30 3.52
C GLY A 56 -13.08 -4.84 3.88
N ASN A 57 -11.82 -4.51 4.11
CA ASN A 57 -11.37 -3.15 4.40
C ASN A 57 -10.12 -2.81 3.57
N ARG A 58 -10.10 -1.61 2.99
CA ARG A 58 -8.87 -1.00 2.50
C ARG A 58 -8.09 -0.45 3.68
N THR A 59 -6.85 -0.85 3.78
CA THR A 59 -5.98 -0.55 4.92
C THR A 59 -4.72 0.14 4.43
N ARG A 60 -4.31 1.19 5.15
CA ARG A 60 -3.04 1.88 4.92
C ARG A 60 -2.09 1.59 6.08
N ILE A 61 -0.86 1.25 5.74
CA ILE A 61 0.26 1.16 6.68
C ILE A 61 1.24 2.30 6.38
N LYS A 62 1.57 3.05 7.42
CA LYS A 62 2.61 4.09 7.38
C LYS A 62 3.78 3.72 8.28
N VAL A 63 4.98 3.75 7.74
CA VAL A 63 6.21 3.54 8.49
C VAL A 63 6.57 4.84 9.21
N VAL A 64 6.22 4.97 10.50
CA VAL A 64 6.47 6.20 11.29
C VAL A 64 7.85 6.24 11.93
N LYS A 65 8.51 5.09 12.05
CA LYS A 65 9.90 4.97 12.53
C LYS A 65 10.53 3.73 11.92
N ASN A 66 11.75 3.90 11.43
CA ASN A 66 12.57 2.77 10.97
C ASN A 66 14.05 3.09 11.26
N LYS A 67 14.76 2.15 11.92
CA LYS A 67 16.18 2.26 12.24
C LYS A 67 17.06 1.48 11.25
N VAL A 68 16.44 0.65 10.39
CA VAL A 68 17.16 -0.28 9.49
C VAL A 68 16.99 0.06 8.02
N ALA A 69 16.05 0.96 7.69
CA ALA A 69 15.79 1.44 6.33
C ALA A 69 15.15 2.84 6.37
N PRO A 70 15.04 3.58 5.26
CA PRO A 70 14.38 4.88 5.20
C PRO A 70 12.93 4.81 5.72
N PRO A 71 12.53 5.67 6.68
CA PRO A 71 11.17 5.73 7.21
C PRO A 71 10.22 6.50 6.27
N PHE A 72 8.97 6.67 6.72
CA PHE A 72 7.91 7.49 6.09
C PHE A 72 7.36 6.94 4.78
N ARG A 73 7.63 5.68 4.45
CA ARG A 73 6.94 4.98 3.35
C ARG A 73 5.53 4.59 3.77
N GLU A 74 4.64 4.57 2.80
CA GLU A 74 3.25 4.16 2.97
C GLU A 74 2.93 3.04 1.98
N ALA A 75 2.06 2.12 2.38
CA ALA A 75 1.50 1.07 1.53
C ALA A 75 0.00 0.94 1.81
N GLU A 76 -0.77 0.75 0.77
CA GLU A 76 -2.21 0.53 0.84
C GLU A 76 -2.55 -0.80 0.20
N PHE A 77 -3.41 -1.58 0.85
CA PHE A 77 -3.86 -2.87 0.36
C PHE A 77 -5.22 -3.24 0.94
N ASP A 78 -5.88 -4.20 0.29
CA ASP A 78 -7.18 -4.70 0.71
C ASP A 78 -7.03 -5.91 1.62
N ILE A 79 -7.76 -5.90 2.73
CA ILE A 79 -7.92 -7.06 3.61
C ILE A 79 -9.35 -7.58 3.44
N MET A 80 -9.48 -8.78 2.89
CA MET A 80 -10.75 -9.46 2.70
C MET A 80 -11.09 -10.31 3.93
N PHE A 81 -12.34 -10.26 4.38
CA PHE A 81 -12.76 -11.04 5.55
C PHE A 81 -12.68 -12.54 5.26
N GLY A 82 -12.05 -13.27 6.17
CA GLY A 82 -11.84 -14.72 6.06
C GLY A 82 -10.77 -15.16 5.05
N GLN A 83 -10.26 -14.26 4.20
CA GLN A 83 -9.23 -14.59 3.19
C GLN A 83 -7.87 -13.93 3.48
N GLY A 84 -7.87 -12.77 4.17
CA GLY A 84 -6.67 -12.00 4.44
C GLY A 84 -6.37 -10.97 3.34
N ILE A 85 -5.08 -10.69 3.09
CA ILE A 85 -4.64 -9.69 2.12
C ILE A 85 -4.93 -10.18 0.69
N SER A 86 -5.57 -9.31 -0.12
CA SER A 86 -5.87 -9.59 -1.53
C SER A 86 -4.61 -9.38 -2.37
N ARG A 87 -3.83 -10.44 -2.60
CA ARG A 87 -2.59 -10.40 -3.39
C ARG A 87 -2.86 -9.96 -4.83
N GLU A 88 -3.95 -10.46 -5.43
CA GLU A 88 -4.34 -10.13 -6.80
C GLU A 88 -4.73 -8.66 -6.93
N GLY A 89 -5.40 -8.11 -5.91
CA GLY A 89 -5.77 -6.69 -5.87
C GLY A 89 -4.55 -5.79 -5.75
N ASP A 90 -3.62 -6.16 -4.88
CA ASP A 90 -2.37 -5.42 -4.65
C ASP A 90 -1.47 -5.45 -5.90
N ALA A 91 -1.26 -6.63 -6.48
CA ALA A 91 -0.48 -6.78 -7.72
C ALA A 91 -1.10 -6.00 -8.89
N LEU A 92 -2.44 -6.01 -9.02
CA LEU A 92 -3.15 -5.25 -10.07
C LEU A 92 -2.96 -3.74 -9.91
N ASP A 93 -3.09 -3.22 -8.69
CA ASP A 93 -2.92 -1.80 -8.41
C ASP A 93 -1.47 -1.37 -8.72
N LEU A 94 -0.47 -2.10 -8.19
CA LEU A 94 0.95 -1.83 -8.45
C LEU A 94 1.30 -1.96 -9.94
N ALA A 95 0.82 -3.00 -10.61
CA ALA A 95 1.06 -3.19 -12.04
C ALA A 95 0.43 -2.10 -12.91
N SER A 96 -0.71 -1.55 -12.47
CA SER A 96 -1.35 -0.41 -13.15
C SER A 96 -0.56 0.88 -12.95
N ASP A 97 -0.04 1.11 -11.75
CA ASP A 97 0.79 2.28 -11.44
C ASP A 97 2.13 2.26 -12.19
N LEU A 98 2.69 1.07 -12.40
CA LEU A 98 3.92 0.85 -13.18
C LEU A 98 3.69 0.82 -14.71
N GLY A 99 2.43 0.82 -15.17
CA GLY A 99 2.11 0.71 -16.60
C GLY A 99 2.31 -0.70 -17.19
N ILE A 100 2.56 -1.72 -16.37
CA ILE A 100 2.62 -3.13 -16.77
C ILE A 100 1.23 -3.58 -17.21
N VAL A 101 0.21 -3.22 -16.44
CA VAL A 101 -1.19 -3.37 -16.80
C VAL A 101 -1.73 -2.01 -17.25
N ASN A 102 -2.23 -1.95 -18.49
CA ASN A 102 -2.80 -0.73 -19.03
C ASN A 102 -4.22 -0.52 -18.49
N LYS A 103 -4.44 0.63 -17.85
CA LYS A 103 -5.78 1.06 -17.40
C LYS A 103 -6.31 2.15 -18.31
N SER A 104 -7.40 1.86 -19.01
CA SER A 104 -8.10 2.82 -19.86
C SER A 104 -9.54 2.99 -19.39
N GLY A 105 -9.81 4.08 -18.68
CA GLY A 105 -11.09 4.29 -18.00
C GLY A 105 -11.37 3.16 -17.00
N ALA A 106 -12.46 2.42 -17.24
CA ALA A 106 -12.82 1.26 -16.41
C ALA A 106 -12.18 -0.06 -16.86
N TRP A 107 -11.47 -0.09 -17.99
CA TRP A 107 -10.91 -1.30 -18.56
C TRP A 107 -9.45 -1.50 -18.15
N TYR A 108 -9.12 -2.76 -17.80
CA TYR A 108 -7.77 -3.23 -17.59
C TYR A 108 -7.35 -4.15 -18.74
N ALA A 109 -6.12 -3.97 -19.24
CA ALA A 109 -5.56 -4.78 -20.30
C ALA A 109 -4.11 -5.16 -19.99
N TYR A 110 -3.74 -6.40 -20.29
CA TYR A 110 -2.38 -6.92 -20.15
C TYR A 110 -1.96 -7.56 -21.48
N ASN A 111 -0.77 -7.23 -22.00
CA ASN A 111 -0.26 -7.71 -23.29
C ASN A 111 -1.26 -7.55 -24.46
N GLY A 112 -2.09 -6.47 -24.44
CA GLY A 112 -3.10 -6.22 -25.47
C GLY A 112 -4.42 -6.99 -25.27
N GLU A 113 -4.50 -7.91 -24.32
CA GLU A 113 -5.73 -8.63 -23.96
C GLU A 113 -6.47 -7.89 -22.84
N LYS A 114 -7.80 -7.74 -22.99
CA LYS A 114 -8.65 -7.17 -21.93
C LYS A 114 -8.81 -8.19 -20.82
N ILE A 115 -8.37 -7.85 -19.62
CA ILE A 115 -8.44 -8.72 -18.44
C ILE A 115 -9.67 -8.46 -17.57
N GLY A 116 -10.35 -7.32 -17.74
CA GLY A 116 -11.60 -7.04 -17.03
C GLY A 116 -12.08 -5.60 -17.13
N GLN A 117 -13.39 -5.43 -17.00
CA GLN A 117 -14.00 -4.14 -16.80
C GLN A 117 -14.25 -3.92 -15.31
N GLY A 118 -13.58 -2.93 -14.73
CA GLY A 118 -13.57 -2.69 -13.28
C GLY A 118 -12.55 -3.55 -12.54
N ARG A 119 -12.16 -3.07 -11.37
CA ARG A 119 -11.12 -3.67 -10.53
C ARG A 119 -11.48 -5.08 -10.06
N GLU A 120 -12.74 -5.31 -9.69
CA GLU A 120 -13.19 -6.60 -9.18
C GLU A 120 -13.17 -7.71 -10.26
N ASN A 121 -13.58 -7.36 -11.49
CA ASN A 121 -13.53 -8.32 -12.60
C ASN A 121 -12.08 -8.64 -12.98
N ALA A 122 -11.20 -7.65 -12.99
CA ALA A 122 -9.78 -7.88 -13.25
C ALA A 122 -9.12 -8.74 -12.14
N LYS A 123 -9.47 -8.53 -10.85
CA LYS A 123 -9.04 -9.40 -9.76
C LYS A 123 -9.53 -10.84 -9.93
N GLN A 124 -10.80 -11.02 -10.31
CA GLN A 124 -11.34 -12.35 -10.54
C GLN A 124 -10.62 -13.05 -11.70
N PHE A 125 -10.36 -12.34 -12.79
CA PHE A 125 -9.58 -12.86 -13.91
C PHE A 125 -8.19 -13.36 -13.48
N LEU A 126 -7.49 -12.60 -12.62
CA LEU A 126 -6.18 -12.99 -12.10
C LEU A 126 -6.26 -14.20 -11.17
N LYS A 127 -7.34 -14.35 -10.40
CA LYS A 127 -7.59 -15.55 -9.60
C LYS A 127 -7.81 -16.79 -10.44
N ASP A 128 -8.55 -16.65 -11.54
CA ASP A 128 -8.88 -17.75 -12.45
C ASP A 128 -7.69 -18.14 -13.34
N ARG A 129 -6.71 -17.24 -13.51
CA ARG A 129 -5.50 -17.44 -14.32
C ARG A 129 -4.22 -17.18 -13.52
N PRO A 130 -3.80 -18.14 -12.69
CA PRO A 130 -2.61 -17.99 -11.84
C PRO A 130 -1.31 -17.81 -12.62
N GLU A 131 -1.24 -18.27 -13.87
CA GLU A 131 -0.08 -18.08 -14.74
C GLU A 131 0.13 -16.60 -15.07
N VAL A 132 -0.93 -15.92 -15.51
CA VAL A 132 -0.89 -14.47 -15.82
C VAL A 132 -0.59 -13.66 -14.55
N PHE A 133 -1.17 -14.06 -13.41
CA PHE A 133 -0.89 -13.44 -12.13
C PHE A 133 0.59 -13.55 -11.76
N ALA A 134 1.20 -14.74 -11.93
CA ALA A 134 2.61 -14.96 -11.62
C ALA A 134 3.54 -14.12 -12.51
N GLU A 135 3.21 -13.96 -13.80
CA GLU A 135 3.97 -13.09 -14.71
C GLU A 135 3.92 -11.63 -14.27
N ILE A 136 2.73 -11.13 -13.96
CA ILE A 136 2.55 -9.74 -13.49
C ILE A 136 3.28 -9.53 -12.16
N GLU A 137 3.13 -10.45 -11.21
CA GLU A 137 3.81 -10.39 -9.91
C GLU A 137 5.33 -10.38 -10.09
N ALA A 138 5.87 -11.21 -10.98
CA ALA A 138 7.30 -11.26 -11.26
C ALA A 138 7.82 -9.94 -11.84
N GLN A 139 7.09 -9.32 -12.77
CA GLN A 139 7.46 -8.01 -13.33
C GLN A 139 7.41 -6.90 -12.29
N VAL A 140 6.39 -6.87 -11.44
CA VAL A 140 6.27 -5.92 -10.33
C VAL A 140 7.44 -6.09 -9.36
N ARG A 141 7.75 -7.33 -8.96
CA ARG A 141 8.89 -7.63 -8.06
C ARG A 141 10.23 -7.22 -8.68
N ALA A 142 10.45 -7.52 -9.96
CA ALA A 142 11.66 -7.14 -10.67
C ALA A 142 11.83 -5.62 -10.70
N HIS A 143 10.75 -4.85 -10.89
CA HIS A 143 10.80 -3.38 -10.87
C HIS A 143 11.27 -2.84 -9.52
N TYR A 144 10.84 -3.47 -8.41
CA TYR A 144 11.24 -3.07 -7.06
C TYR A 144 12.55 -3.73 -6.57
N GLY A 145 13.27 -4.45 -7.43
CA GLY A 145 14.51 -5.14 -7.06
C GLY A 145 14.31 -6.31 -6.10
N LEU A 146 13.07 -6.82 -5.96
CA LEU A 146 12.78 -7.96 -5.12
C LEU A 146 13.03 -9.24 -5.93
N GLY A 147 14.01 -10.05 -5.53
CA GLY A 147 14.29 -11.35 -6.16
C GLY A 147 13.08 -12.32 -6.09
N ALA A 148 13.10 -13.36 -6.91
CA ALA A 148 12.00 -14.33 -7.01
C ALA A 148 11.65 -15.01 -5.67
N ASP A 149 12.59 -15.10 -4.73
CA ASP A 149 12.42 -15.72 -3.42
C ASP A 149 12.00 -14.74 -2.30
N GLY A 150 11.68 -13.47 -2.65
CA GLY A 150 11.25 -12.47 -1.66
C GLY A 150 12.35 -12.02 -0.68
N MET A 151 13.61 -12.37 -0.95
CA MET A 151 14.75 -11.83 -0.21
C MET A 151 15.15 -10.50 -0.85
N ASP A 152 14.98 -9.44 -0.09
CA ASP A 152 15.50 -8.10 -0.36
C ASP A 152 17.04 -8.18 -0.33
N ASP A 153 17.70 -8.00 -1.46
CA ASP A 153 19.17 -7.92 -1.55
C ASP A 153 19.71 -6.52 -1.15
N GLY A 154 18.83 -5.60 -0.77
CA GLY A 154 19.20 -4.30 -0.22
C GLY A 154 19.83 -3.31 -1.19
N THR A 155 19.83 -3.59 -2.50
CA THR A 155 20.54 -2.77 -3.51
C THR A 155 19.65 -1.88 -4.37
N ALA A 156 18.33 -1.86 -4.17
CA ALA A 156 17.44 -1.00 -4.95
C ALA A 156 17.47 0.44 -4.43
N ASP A 157 18.28 1.29 -5.03
CA ASP A 157 18.07 2.74 -5.04
C ASP A 157 16.76 3.02 -5.81
N ALA A 158 15.64 3.03 -5.08
CA ALA A 158 14.36 3.34 -5.66
C ALA A 158 14.29 4.84 -5.97
N GLU A 159 14.49 5.21 -7.23
CA GLU A 159 14.02 6.50 -7.73
C GLU A 159 12.54 6.63 -7.41
N GLN A 160 12.21 7.58 -6.57
CA GLN A 160 10.83 7.91 -6.23
C GLN A 160 10.11 8.39 -7.49
N PRO A 161 8.91 7.89 -7.83
CA PRO A 161 8.06 8.55 -8.80
C PRO A 161 7.72 9.92 -8.23
N LYS A 162 8.17 10.97 -8.92
CA LYS A 162 7.84 12.37 -8.61
C LYS A 162 6.33 12.50 -8.72
N SER A 163 5.67 12.66 -7.57
CA SER A 163 4.24 12.95 -7.49
C SER A 163 3.91 14.13 -8.40
N ALA A 164 2.90 13.94 -9.25
CA ALA A 164 2.32 14.94 -10.12
C ALA A 164 1.54 15.99 -9.31
N ASP A 165 2.25 16.86 -8.60
CA ASP A 165 1.66 17.93 -7.80
C ASP A 165 2.29 19.28 -8.20
N LYS A 166 2.19 19.60 -9.52
CA LYS A 166 2.67 20.88 -10.04
C LYS A 166 1.82 21.45 -11.19
N LYS A 167 0.50 21.28 -11.15
CA LYS A 167 -0.39 21.90 -12.17
C LYS A 167 -1.47 22.83 -11.63
N GLU A 168 -1.53 23.12 -10.35
CA GLU A 168 -2.54 24.04 -9.81
C GLU A 168 -2.04 25.42 -9.36
N LYS A 169 -0.76 25.73 -9.48
CA LYS A 169 -0.23 27.06 -9.07
C LYS A 169 0.04 28.05 -10.20
N GLU A 170 0.01 27.65 -11.45
CA GLU A 170 0.24 28.60 -12.57
C GLU A 170 -1.02 29.29 -13.13
N THR A 171 -2.22 28.79 -12.81
CA THR A 171 -3.47 29.38 -13.30
C THR A 171 -4.05 30.49 -12.40
N LYS A 172 -3.41 30.79 -11.27
CA LYS A 172 -3.84 31.89 -10.39
C LYS A 172 -3.04 33.18 -10.51
N ALA A 173 -1.89 33.15 -11.18
CA ALA A 173 -1.04 34.32 -11.38
C ALA A 173 -1.38 35.15 -12.66
N GLU A 174 -2.16 34.60 -13.58
CA GLU A 174 -2.56 35.31 -14.83
C GLU A 174 -3.92 36.00 -14.76
N LYS A 175 -4.58 36.01 -13.60
CA LYS A 175 -5.88 36.71 -13.43
C LYS A 175 -5.84 37.96 -12.57
N GLU A 176 -4.66 38.40 -12.12
CA GLU A 176 -4.48 39.63 -11.32
C GLU A 176 -3.39 40.56 -11.91
N ALA A 177 -3.24 40.59 -13.24
CA ALA A 177 -2.47 41.63 -13.93
C ALA A 177 -3.34 42.30 -14.97
#